data_c7a29a5e266f9a7fd6150b3cae4d3a5d
#
_entry.id   c7a29a5e266f9a7fd6150b3cae4d3a5d
#
_cell.length_a   1.000
_cell.length_b   1.000
_cell.length_c   1.000
_cell.angle_alpha   90.00
_cell.angle_beta   90.00
_cell.angle_gamma   90.00
#
_symmetry.space_group_name_H-M   'P 1'
#
loop_
_entity.id
_entity.type
_entity.pdbx_description
1 polymer ?
#
loop_
_entity_poly.entity_id
_entity_poly.type
_entity_poly.pdbx_seq_one_letter_code
_entity_poly.pdbx_strand_id
1 'polypeptide(L)'
;MFNINSTLSRRNFLAGAAALGSTVALAGCSSGGSDGGSADGDGAFKIGVIGPLTGAAATYGVSVEKGAKLAVKDFSTKDLKLSLKSEDDVADGEKAINAFNTPV
;
A
#
# COMPACT_ATOMS: atom_id res chain seq x y z
N MET A 1 -34.24 2.85 -21.53
CA MET A 1 -33.06 2.06 -21.92
C MET A 1 -31.83 2.94 -21.71
N PHE A 2 -31.08 2.69 -20.68
CA PHE A 2 -29.83 3.43 -20.44
C PHE A 2 -28.76 2.83 -21.35
N ASN A 3 -28.28 3.64 -22.28
CA ASN A 3 -27.20 3.28 -23.17
C ASN A 3 -25.87 3.48 -22.43
N ILE A 4 -25.28 2.41 -21.87
CA ILE A 4 -24.06 2.43 -21.06
C ILE A 4 -22.79 2.50 -21.96
N ASN A 5 -22.94 2.84 -23.22
CA ASN A 5 -21.83 2.84 -24.18
C ASN A 5 -21.16 4.22 -24.37
N SER A 6 -21.36 5.15 -23.45
CA SER A 6 -20.56 6.36 -23.44
C SER A 6 -19.27 6.07 -22.69
N THR A 7 -18.22 5.93 -23.44
CA THR A 7 -16.80 5.82 -23.06
C THR A 7 -16.49 6.62 -21.79
N LEU A 8 -16.51 5.94 -20.65
CA LEU A 8 -15.96 6.46 -19.41
C LEU A 8 -14.42 6.48 -19.55
N SER A 9 -13.94 7.43 -20.31
CA SER A 9 -12.52 7.73 -20.36
C SER A 9 -12.09 8.30 -19.00
N ARG A 10 -10.99 7.83 -18.45
CA ARG A 10 -10.41 8.33 -17.20
C ARG A 10 -10.24 9.86 -17.21
N ARG A 11 -10.08 10.47 -18.38
CA ARG A 11 -10.02 11.91 -18.58
C ARG A 11 -11.35 12.61 -18.30
N ASN A 12 -12.47 12.00 -18.68
CA ASN A 12 -13.79 12.57 -18.48
C ASN A 12 -14.26 12.45 -17.02
N PHE A 13 -13.78 11.46 -16.28
CA PHE A 13 -14.05 11.34 -14.85
C PHE A 13 -13.42 12.49 -14.04
N LEU A 14 -12.21 12.90 -14.40
CA LEU A 14 -11.52 14.02 -13.73
C LEU A 14 -12.10 15.38 -14.09
N ALA A 15 -12.65 15.54 -15.31
CA ALA A 15 -13.30 16.80 -15.72
C ALA A 15 -14.68 16.99 -15.08
N GLY A 16 -15.40 15.92 -14.80
CA GLY A 16 -16.71 15.97 -14.13
C GLY A 16 -16.67 16.36 -12.65
N ALA A 17 -15.56 16.15 -11.98
CA ALA A 17 -15.40 16.48 -10.56
C ALA A 17 -15.20 18.00 -10.30
N ALA A 18 -14.87 18.77 -11.31
CA ALA A 18 -14.59 20.21 -11.17
C ALA A 18 -15.82 21.13 -11.30
N ALA A 19 -16.98 20.61 -11.71
CA ALA A 19 -18.16 21.43 -12.05
C ALA A 19 -19.24 21.51 -10.96
N LEU A 20 -19.11 20.78 -9.86
CA LEU A 20 -20.01 20.89 -8.72
C LEU A 20 -19.26 21.49 -7.53
N GLY A 21 -18.95 22.76 -7.68
CA GLY A 21 -18.52 23.60 -6.58
C GLY A 21 -19.64 23.79 -5.57
N SER A 22 -19.69 23.01 -4.53
CA SER A 22 -20.32 23.36 -3.26
C SER A 22 -19.86 22.35 -2.21
N THR A 23 -19.01 22.79 -1.32
CA THR A 23 -18.88 22.44 0.11
C THR A 23 -19.54 21.12 0.54
N VAL A 24 -19.13 20.00 -0.02
CA VAL A 24 -19.28 18.74 0.69
C VAL A 24 -17.99 18.56 1.46
N ALA A 25 -18.07 18.92 2.73
CA ALA A 25 -17.03 18.65 3.69
C ALA A 25 -16.55 17.22 3.52
N LEU A 26 -15.25 17.05 3.30
CA LEU A 26 -14.52 15.78 3.37
C LEU A 26 -14.55 15.23 4.81
N ALA A 27 -15.73 15.15 5.40
CA ALA A 27 -15.95 14.61 6.74
C ALA A 27 -16.28 13.11 6.71
N GLY A 28 -16.10 12.44 5.57
CA GLY A 28 -16.51 11.06 5.36
C GLY A 28 -15.43 10.00 5.58
N CYS A 29 -14.20 10.34 5.93
CA CYS A 29 -13.08 9.38 6.11
C CYS A 29 -12.60 9.28 7.55
N SER A 30 -13.47 9.49 8.54
CA SER A 30 -13.07 9.45 9.95
C SER A 30 -13.73 8.33 10.77
N SER A 31 -14.24 7.28 10.14
CA SER A 31 -14.73 6.13 10.92
C SER A 31 -14.56 4.82 10.15
N GLY A 32 -13.36 4.37 10.10
CA GLY A 32 -13.00 3.05 9.62
C GLY A 32 -11.55 2.84 10.02
N GLY A 33 -11.33 2.13 11.12
CA GLY A 33 -9.99 1.82 11.60
C GLY A 33 -9.15 1.19 10.50
N SER A 34 -8.29 1.97 9.93
CA SER A 34 -7.12 1.49 9.25
C SER A 34 -5.95 1.91 10.12
N ASP A 35 -5.48 0.96 10.90
CA ASP A 35 -4.10 0.94 11.34
C ASP A 35 -3.22 0.84 10.09
N GLY A 36 -3.32 1.84 9.23
CA GLY A 36 -2.43 2.06 8.12
C GLY A 36 -1.22 2.78 8.64
N GLY A 37 -0.13 2.03 8.80
CA GLY A 37 1.21 2.54 8.97
C GLY A 37 1.33 3.69 9.96
N SER A 38 1.56 3.37 11.23
CA SER A 38 2.01 4.37 12.20
C SER A 38 3.26 5.06 11.64
N ALA A 39 3.11 6.28 11.18
CA ALA A 39 4.25 7.17 11.13
C ALA A 39 4.66 7.36 12.59
N ASP A 40 5.72 6.68 13.02
CA ASP A 40 6.42 7.07 14.23
C ASP A 40 6.69 8.57 14.08
N GLY A 41 6.40 9.37 15.11
CA GLY A 41 6.37 10.83 15.08
C GLY A 41 7.63 11.56 14.60
N ASP A 42 8.56 10.87 13.96
CA ASP A 42 9.78 11.37 13.34
C ASP A 42 9.72 11.31 11.79
N GLY A 43 8.51 11.19 11.20
CA GLY A 43 8.33 11.14 9.75
C GLY A 43 8.86 9.87 9.08
N ALA A 44 9.07 8.80 9.85
CA ALA A 44 9.51 7.51 9.34
C ALA A 44 8.30 6.63 9.00
N PHE A 45 8.26 6.14 7.76
CA PHE A 45 7.26 5.18 7.33
C PHE A 45 7.86 3.78 7.31
N LYS A 46 7.16 2.83 7.92
CA LYS A 46 7.54 1.43 7.91
C LYS A 46 6.72 0.68 6.85
N ILE A 47 7.40 -0.05 6.00
CA ILE A 47 6.80 -0.84 4.91
C ILE A 47 6.98 -2.31 5.25
N GLY A 48 5.89 -3.07 5.30
CA GLY A 48 5.92 -4.51 5.46
C GLY A 48 5.97 -5.21 4.10
N VAL A 49 6.84 -6.20 3.96
CA VAL A 49 6.85 -7.14 2.84
C VAL A 49 6.67 -8.54 3.40
N ILE A 50 5.64 -9.23 2.95
CA ILE A 50 5.34 -10.61 3.32
C ILE A 50 5.49 -11.46 2.07
N GLY A 51 6.18 -12.56 2.18
CA GLY A 51 6.35 -13.49 1.09
C GLY A 51 7.26 -14.66 1.46
N PRO A 52 7.35 -15.66 0.59
CA PRO A 52 8.18 -16.84 0.83
C PRO A 52 9.68 -16.50 0.71
N LEU A 53 10.32 -16.20 1.82
CA LEU A 53 11.76 -15.93 1.84
C LEU A 53 12.58 -17.21 1.97
N THR A 54 11.94 -18.30 2.40
CA THR A 54 12.53 -19.64 2.49
C THR A 54 11.65 -20.70 1.82
N GLY A 55 12.15 -21.92 1.67
CA GLY A 55 11.41 -23.02 1.07
C GLY A 55 11.44 -23.03 -0.47
N ALA A 56 10.53 -23.80 -1.07
CA ALA A 56 10.51 -24.05 -2.52
C ALA A 56 10.22 -22.80 -3.36
N ALA A 57 9.50 -21.84 -2.83
CA ALA A 57 9.13 -20.59 -3.51
C ALA A 57 10.05 -19.41 -3.18
N ALA A 58 11.14 -19.63 -2.44
CA ALA A 58 12.04 -18.58 -1.96
C ALA A 58 12.59 -17.67 -3.06
N THR A 59 12.82 -18.18 -4.26
CA THR A 59 13.32 -17.39 -5.38
C THR A 59 12.42 -16.21 -5.71
N TYR A 60 11.11 -16.40 -5.62
CA TYR A 60 10.13 -15.32 -5.85
C TYR A 60 10.14 -14.29 -4.72
N GLY A 61 10.02 -14.75 -3.48
CA GLY A 61 9.97 -13.87 -2.31
C GLY A 61 11.24 -13.05 -2.13
N VAL A 62 12.41 -13.69 -2.26
CA VAL A 62 13.71 -13.00 -2.19
C VAL A 62 13.85 -11.95 -3.32
N SER A 63 13.35 -12.22 -4.51
CA SER A 63 13.40 -11.26 -5.62
C SER A 63 12.54 -10.03 -5.33
N VAL A 64 11.31 -10.24 -4.80
CA VAL A 64 10.41 -9.16 -4.38
C VAL A 64 11.04 -8.34 -3.24
N GLU A 65 11.60 -9.01 -2.24
CA GLU A 65 12.26 -8.35 -1.12
C GLU A 65 13.43 -7.48 -1.56
N LYS A 66 14.26 -7.98 -2.48
CA LYS A 66 15.37 -7.18 -3.04
C LYS A 66 14.89 -5.96 -3.79
N GLY A 67 13.82 -6.10 -4.58
CA GLY A 67 13.19 -4.97 -5.27
C GLY A 67 12.65 -3.93 -4.29
N ALA A 68 11.97 -4.37 -3.23
CA ALA A 68 11.47 -3.50 -2.19
C ALA A 68 12.59 -2.77 -1.43
N LYS A 69 13.67 -3.48 -1.09
CA LYS A 69 14.87 -2.87 -0.47
C LYS A 69 15.50 -1.80 -1.34
N LEU A 70 15.59 -2.05 -2.64
CA LEU A 70 16.12 -1.07 -3.59
C LEU A 70 15.20 0.17 -3.66
N ALA A 71 13.90 -0.02 -3.77
CA ALA A 71 12.93 1.07 -3.78
C ALA A 71 13.00 1.91 -2.51
N VAL A 72 13.02 1.27 -1.34
CA VAL A 72 13.18 1.97 -0.05
C VAL A 72 14.45 2.82 -0.03
N LYS A 73 15.57 2.28 -0.54
CA LYS A 73 16.83 3.02 -0.61
C LYS A 73 16.74 4.21 -1.55
N ASP A 74 16.14 4.04 -2.72
CA ASP A 74 16.11 5.06 -3.76
C ASP A 74 15.12 6.20 -3.42
N PHE A 75 14.02 5.88 -2.75
CA PHE A 75 12.97 6.84 -2.41
C PHE A 75 13.09 7.44 -0.99
N SER A 76 13.98 6.92 -0.15
CA SER A 76 14.25 7.53 1.15
C SER A 76 14.98 8.86 0.98
N THR A 77 14.44 9.91 1.61
CA THR A 77 15.01 11.24 1.63
C THR A 77 15.17 11.71 3.08
N LYS A 78 15.72 12.93 3.27
CA LYS A 78 15.80 13.54 4.60
C LYS A 78 14.43 13.80 5.21
N ASP A 79 13.45 14.13 4.35
CA ASP A 79 12.09 14.47 4.76
C ASP A 79 11.15 13.26 4.72
N LEU A 80 11.53 12.19 4.01
CA LEU A 80 10.78 10.95 3.90
C LEU A 80 11.71 9.77 4.24
N LYS A 81 11.66 9.35 5.48
CA LYS A 81 12.42 8.19 5.95
C LYS A 81 11.58 6.93 5.72
N LEU A 82 12.08 6.01 4.92
CA LEU A 82 11.44 4.73 4.66
C LEU A 82 12.27 3.62 5.33
N SER A 83 11.59 2.66 5.93
CA SER A 83 12.18 1.42 6.44
C SER A 83 11.41 0.22 5.97
N LEU A 84 12.07 -0.92 5.81
CA LEU A 84 11.47 -2.16 5.36
C LEU A 84 11.55 -3.21 6.45
N LYS A 85 10.43 -3.87 6.72
CA LYS A 85 10.37 -5.10 7.51
C LYS A 85 9.91 -6.23 6.62
N SER A 86 10.66 -7.32 6.59
CA SER A 86 10.33 -8.51 5.80
C SER A 86 9.92 -9.64 6.72
N GLU A 87 8.83 -10.32 6.38
CA GLU A 87 8.32 -11.48 7.08
C GLU A 87 8.20 -12.66 6.11
N ASP A 88 8.63 -13.83 6.56
CA ASP A 88 8.61 -15.06 5.78
C ASP A 88 7.32 -15.84 6.03
N ASP A 89 6.50 -16.02 5.01
CA ASP A 89 5.29 -16.84 5.07
C ASP A 89 5.52 -18.28 4.59
N VAL A 90 6.68 -18.58 4.06
CA VAL A 90 7.04 -19.92 3.51
C VAL A 90 6.05 -20.43 2.45
N ALA A 91 5.30 -19.52 1.80
CA ALA A 91 4.16 -19.80 0.91
C ALA A 91 3.02 -20.55 1.63
N ASP A 92 2.80 -20.30 2.91
CA ASP A 92 1.75 -20.89 3.74
C ASP A 92 0.74 -19.82 4.16
N GLY A 93 -0.56 -20.09 3.95
CA GLY A 93 -1.62 -19.12 4.19
C GLY A 93 -1.79 -18.74 5.66
N GLU A 94 -1.61 -19.67 6.61
CA GLU A 94 -1.73 -19.38 8.03
C GLU A 94 -0.55 -18.52 8.50
N LYS A 95 0.65 -18.82 8.01
CA LYS A 95 1.82 -18.01 8.30
C LYS A 95 1.72 -16.62 7.69
N ALA A 96 1.16 -16.48 6.49
CA ALA A 96 0.90 -15.19 5.88
C ALA A 96 -0.05 -14.34 6.71
N ILE A 97 -1.13 -14.92 7.26
CA ILE A 97 -2.06 -14.22 8.15
C ILE A 97 -1.34 -13.79 9.44
N ASN A 98 -0.53 -14.66 10.03
CA ASN A 98 0.22 -14.34 11.23
C ASN A 98 1.24 -13.23 10.98
N ALA A 99 1.95 -13.28 9.85
CA ALA A 99 2.89 -12.25 9.43
C ALA A 99 2.19 -10.90 9.24
N PHE A 100 1.01 -10.88 8.62
CA PHE A 100 0.22 -9.67 8.42
C PHE A 100 -0.23 -9.05 9.75
N ASN A 101 -0.56 -9.86 10.74
CA ASN A 101 -0.97 -9.40 12.07
C ASN A 101 0.22 -9.00 12.96
N THR A 102 1.44 -9.18 12.49
CA THR A 102 2.63 -8.77 13.23
C THR A 102 2.91 -7.29 12.99
N PRO A 103 2.98 -6.43 14.00
CA PRO A 103 3.22 -5.00 13.84
C PRO A 103 4.54 -4.71 13.10
N VAL A 104 4.50 -3.75 12.20
CA VAL A 104 5.69 -3.29 11.45
C VAL A 104 6.49 -2.29 12.26
#